data_0ed193c54a39089d86cdd3db5a14a357
#
_entry.id   0ed193c54a39089d86cdd3db5a14a357
#
_cell.length_a   1.000
_cell.length_b   1.000
_cell.length_c   1.000
_cell.angle_alpha   90.00
_cell.angle_beta   90.00
_cell.angle_gamma   90.00
#
_symmetry.space_group_name_H-M   'P 1'
#
loop_
_entity.id
_entity.type
_entity.pdbx_description
1 polymer ?
#
loop_
_entity_poly.entity_id
_entity_poly.type
_entity_poly.pdbx_seq_one_letter_code
_entity_poly.pdbx_strand_id
1 'polypeptide(L)'
;MALTDIEIARANNGQPIREISEKLGLDWQQLVPFGHDKAKLSLECVEQAKNVTPGRLILVTAMTPTPAGEGKTTTSVGLGDGLTRIGK
;
A
#
# COMPACT_ATOMS: atom_id res chain seq x y z
N MET A 1 -9.08 9.47 26.49
CA MET A 1 -7.79 10.14 26.22
C MET A 1 -7.24 9.63 24.89
N ALA A 2 -6.83 10.52 24.04
CA ALA A 2 -6.29 10.13 22.72
C ALA A 2 -4.93 9.44 22.90
N LEU A 3 -4.69 8.39 22.12
CA LEU A 3 -3.39 7.71 22.06
C LEU A 3 -2.39 8.58 21.29
N THR A 4 -1.12 8.48 21.67
CA THR A 4 -0.03 9.07 20.89
C THR A 4 0.22 8.27 19.62
N ASP A 5 0.86 8.89 18.63
CA ASP A 5 1.18 8.21 17.36
C ASP A 5 1.99 6.93 17.58
N ILE A 6 2.93 6.94 18.52
CA ILE A 6 3.75 5.77 18.81
C ILE A 6 2.97 4.66 19.50
N GLU A 7 2.00 5.00 20.35
CA GLU A 7 1.11 4.02 20.97
C GLU A 7 0.23 3.35 19.92
N ILE A 8 -0.33 4.12 19.00
CA ILE A 8 -1.12 3.59 17.88
C ILE A 8 -0.27 2.65 17.02
N ALA A 9 0.94 3.07 16.67
CA ALA A 9 1.84 2.27 15.85
C ALA A 9 2.24 0.95 16.54
N ARG A 10 2.50 0.99 17.84
CA ARG A 10 2.89 -0.20 18.62
C ARG A 10 1.73 -1.17 18.86
N ALA A 11 0.51 -0.66 18.91
CA ALA A 11 -0.68 -1.49 19.09
C ALA A 11 -1.09 -2.19 17.79
N ASN A 12 -0.60 -1.75 16.66
CA ASN A 12 -0.92 -2.35 15.36
C ASN A 12 -0.20 -3.68 15.17
N ASN A 13 -0.93 -4.71 14.81
CA ASN A 13 -0.39 -6.00 14.38
C ASN A 13 -0.39 -6.03 12.85
N GLY A 14 0.78 -5.78 12.26
CA GLY A 14 0.93 -5.85 10.80
C GLY A 14 0.67 -7.26 10.28
N GLN A 15 0.01 -7.34 9.13
CA GLN A 15 -0.17 -8.61 8.42
C GLN A 15 1.11 -8.97 7.67
N PRO A 16 1.46 -10.28 7.54
CA PRO A 16 2.57 -10.70 6.69
C PRO A 16 2.37 -10.20 5.26
N ILE A 17 3.45 -9.77 4.62
CA ILE A 17 3.38 -9.25 3.24
C ILE A 17 2.83 -10.29 2.26
N ARG A 18 3.01 -11.56 2.54
CA ARG A 18 2.43 -12.64 1.76
C ARG A 18 0.90 -12.54 1.70
N GLU A 19 0.24 -12.34 2.82
CA GLU A 19 -1.22 -12.19 2.88
C GLU A 19 -1.70 -10.96 2.12
N ILE A 20 -0.93 -9.87 2.21
CA ILE A 20 -1.24 -8.65 1.44
C ILE A 20 -1.12 -8.91 -0.06
N SER A 21 -0.09 -9.63 -0.49
CA SER A 21 0.10 -9.97 -1.92
C SER A 21 -1.04 -10.84 -2.46
N GLU A 22 -1.53 -11.77 -1.67
CA GLU A 22 -2.65 -12.63 -2.03
C GLU A 22 -3.95 -11.82 -2.26
N LYS A 23 -4.19 -10.78 -1.46
CA LYS A 23 -5.32 -9.87 -1.65
C LYS A 23 -5.27 -9.12 -2.99
N LEU A 24 -4.08 -8.89 -3.51
CA LEU A 24 -3.86 -8.25 -4.81
C LEU A 24 -3.88 -9.24 -5.97
N GLY A 25 -4.05 -10.52 -5.69
CA GLY A 25 -4.01 -11.57 -6.71
C GLY A 25 -2.61 -11.84 -7.25
N LEU A 26 -1.57 -11.48 -6.49
CA LEU A 26 -0.18 -11.72 -6.89
C LEU A 26 0.27 -13.12 -6.46
N ASP A 27 1.00 -13.80 -7.36
CA ASP A 27 1.61 -15.09 -7.05
C ASP A 27 2.83 -14.86 -6.15
N TRP A 28 2.83 -15.46 -4.97
CA TRP A 28 3.95 -15.37 -4.03
C TRP A 28 5.29 -15.83 -4.63
N GLN A 29 5.25 -16.79 -5.54
CA GLN A 29 6.45 -17.31 -6.20
C GLN A 29 7.16 -16.26 -7.08
N GLN A 30 6.44 -15.21 -7.47
CA GLN A 30 6.96 -14.11 -8.28
C GLN A 30 7.44 -12.93 -7.46
N LEU A 31 7.39 -13.04 -6.15
CA LEU A 31 7.81 -11.99 -5.23
C LEU A 31 9.17 -12.34 -4.62
N VAL A 32 9.95 -11.31 -4.30
CA VAL A 32 11.23 -11.45 -3.61
C VAL A 32 11.07 -10.91 -2.19
N PRO A 33 10.86 -11.79 -1.19
CA PRO A 33 10.60 -11.34 0.18
C PRO A 33 11.87 -10.83 0.87
N PHE A 34 11.69 -9.82 1.72
CA PHE A 34 12.68 -9.32 2.65
C PHE A 34 12.10 -9.43 4.06
N GLY A 35 12.27 -10.57 4.71
CA GLY A 35 11.60 -10.88 5.97
C GLY A 35 10.10 -11.10 5.77
N HIS A 36 9.30 -10.74 6.77
CA HIS A 36 7.86 -10.99 6.77
C HIS A 36 7.00 -9.81 6.29
N ASP A 37 7.58 -8.61 6.29
CA ASP A 37 6.83 -7.36 6.13
C ASP A 37 7.05 -6.67 4.80
N LYS A 38 8.03 -7.10 4.02
CA LYS A 38 8.44 -6.44 2.78
C LYS A 38 8.69 -7.45 1.68
N ALA A 39 8.39 -7.05 0.44
CA ALA A 39 8.75 -7.83 -0.73
C ALA A 39 8.96 -6.91 -1.93
N LYS A 40 9.79 -7.33 -2.86
CA LYS A 40 9.92 -6.72 -4.18
C LYS A 40 9.07 -7.49 -5.18
N LEU A 41 8.54 -6.79 -6.17
CA LEU A 41 7.89 -7.41 -7.32
C LEU A 41 8.95 -7.82 -8.34
N SER A 42 8.86 -9.03 -8.87
CA SER A 42 9.72 -9.46 -9.97
C SER A 42 9.32 -8.74 -11.27
N LEU A 43 10.24 -8.66 -12.23
CA LEU A 43 9.92 -8.12 -13.55
C LEU A 43 8.83 -8.95 -14.24
N GLU A 44 8.83 -10.26 -14.03
CA GLU A 44 7.79 -11.15 -14.56
C GLU A 44 6.40 -10.78 -14.01
N CYS A 45 6.30 -10.49 -12.73
CA CYS A 45 5.07 -10.03 -12.09
C CYS A 45 4.57 -8.73 -12.74
N VAL A 46 5.48 -7.78 -13.00
CA VAL A 46 5.16 -6.50 -13.65
C VAL A 46 4.69 -6.73 -15.10
N GLU A 47 5.36 -7.59 -15.85
CA GLU A 47 4.97 -7.91 -17.23
C GLU A 47 3.58 -8.57 -17.28
N GLN A 48 3.30 -9.49 -16.38
CA GLN A 48 1.96 -10.11 -16.32
C GLN A 48 0.87 -9.10 -15.97
N ALA A 49 1.17 -8.11 -15.13
CA ALA A 49 0.21 -7.07 -14.79
C ALA A 49 -0.22 -6.23 -16.00
N LYS A 50 0.59 -6.14 -17.04
CA LYS A 50 0.23 -5.44 -18.29
C LYS A 50 -0.90 -6.11 -19.06
N ASN A 51 -1.15 -7.38 -18.82
CA ASN A 51 -2.19 -8.16 -19.50
C ASN A 51 -3.54 -8.08 -18.79
N VAL A 52 -3.61 -7.42 -17.65
CA VAL A 52 -4.83 -7.23 -16.88
C VAL A 52 -5.51 -5.94 -17.32
N THR A 53 -6.85 -5.93 -17.29
CA THR A 53 -7.61 -4.70 -17.55
C THR A 53 -7.13 -3.59 -16.61
N PRO A 54 -6.66 -2.44 -17.14
CA PRO A 54 -6.16 -1.38 -16.31
C PRO A 54 -7.25 -0.78 -15.43
N GLY A 55 -6.89 -0.49 -14.19
CA GLY A 55 -7.72 0.27 -13.27
C GLY A 55 -7.66 1.76 -13.57
N ARG A 56 -8.23 2.54 -12.68
CA ARG A 56 -8.18 4.00 -12.75
C ARG A 56 -6.95 4.52 -12.02
N LEU A 57 -6.24 5.44 -12.63
CA LEU A 57 -5.12 6.12 -12.00
C LEU A 57 -5.62 7.35 -11.26
N ILE A 58 -5.29 7.44 -9.97
CA ILE A 58 -5.62 8.58 -9.14
C ILE A 58 -4.33 9.25 -8.71
N LEU A 59 -4.15 10.53 -9.07
CA LEU A 59 -2.99 11.30 -8.69
C LEU A 59 -3.27 12.04 -7.37
N VAL A 60 -2.41 11.83 -6.37
CA VAL A 60 -2.42 12.60 -5.13
C VAL A 60 -1.16 13.46 -5.10
N THR A 61 -1.35 14.76 -5.14
CA THR A 61 -0.24 15.72 -5.21
C THR A 61 -0.58 16.98 -4.40
N ALA A 62 0.37 17.89 -4.30
CA ALA A 62 0.20 19.18 -3.66
C ALA A 62 0.50 20.32 -4.66
N MET A 63 -0.08 21.47 -4.43
CA MET A 63 0.13 22.65 -5.27
C MET A 63 1.51 23.27 -5.06
N THR A 64 1.97 23.28 -3.80
CA THR A 64 3.27 23.84 -3.41
C THR A 64 3.89 23.01 -2.29
N PRO A 65 5.22 22.85 -2.24
CA PRO A 65 5.88 22.21 -1.11
C PRO A 65 5.88 23.12 0.12
N THR A 66 5.73 22.53 1.30
CA THR A 66 5.88 23.22 2.59
C THR A 66 6.80 22.42 3.52
N PRO A 67 7.47 23.07 4.50
CA PRO A 67 8.32 22.35 5.46
C PRO A 67 7.56 21.33 6.31
N ALA A 68 6.29 21.59 6.59
CA ALA A 68 5.43 20.70 7.39
C ALA A 68 4.80 19.54 6.55
N GLY A 69 4.89 19.65 5.23
CA GLY A 69 4.19 18.73 4.32
C GLY A 69 2.72 19.10 4.14
N GLU A 70 2.08 18.54 3.11
CA GLU A 70 0.67 18.81 2.76
C GLU A 70 -0.25 17.61 3.01
N GLY A 71 0.26 16.53 3.57
CA GLY A 71 -0.52 15.34 3.87
C GLY A 71 -0.75 14.41 2.67
N LYS A 72 0.08 14.46 1.65
CA LYS A 72 -0.03 13.57 0.48
C LYS A 72 -0.04 12.09 0.87
N THR A 73 0.91 11.69 1.70
CA THR A 73 1.04 10.31 2.16
C THR A 73 -0.17 9.88 2.99
N THR A 74 -0.57 10.70 3.95
CA THR A 74 -1.76 10.43 4.78
C THR A 74 -3.01 10.29 3.94
N THR A 75 -3.21 11.17 2.97
CA THR A 75 -4.35 11.12 2.04
C THR A 75 -4.29 9.86 1.19
N SER A 76 -3.13 9.49 0.67
CA SER A 76 -2.96 8.28 -0.17
C SER A 76 -3.27 7.01 0.62
N VAL A 77 -2.77 6.90 1.84
CA VAL A 77 -3.05 5.75 2.72
C VAL A 77 -4.54 5.68 3.08
N GLY A 78 -5.13 6.79 3.46
CA GLY A 78 -6.55 6.87 3.80
C GLY A 78 -7.45 6.54 2.61
N LEU A 79 -7.10 7.00 1.41
CA LEU A 79 -7.82 6.68 0.18
C LEU A 79 -7.71 5.19 -0.15
N GLY A 80 -6.52 4.59 -0.03
CA GLY A 80 -6.32 3.16 -0.24
C GLY A 80 -7.15 2.32 0.70
N ASP A 81 -7.14 2.64 1.99
CA ASP A 81 -7.93 1.94 3.00
C ASP A 81 -9.43 2.11 2.74
N GLY A 82 -9.87 3.32 2.41
CA GLY A 82 -11.27 3.61 2.11
C GLY A 82 -11.78 2.84 0.90
N LEU A 83 -11.01 2.81 -0.19
CA LEU A 83 -11.35 2.07 -1.40
C LEU A 83 -11.41 0.56 -1.12
N THR A 84 -10.46 0.02 -0.37
CA THR A 84 -10.47 -1.39 0.04
C THR A 84 -11.72 -1.71 0.84
N ARG A 85 -12.13 -0.84 1.76
CA ARG A 85 -13.32 -1.03 2.58
C ARG A 85 -14.61 -1.11 1.77
N ILE A 86 -14.70 -0.40 0.67
CA ILE A 86 -15.87 -0.45 -0.23
C ILE A 86 -15.72 -1.44 -1.38
N GLY A 87 -14.69 -2.28 -1.36
CA GLY A 87 -14.48 -3.36 -2.33
C GLY A 87 -13.86 -2.94 -3.65
N LYS A 88 -13.12 -1.84 -3.65
CA LYS A 88 -12.45 -1.32 -4.86
C LYS A 88 -10.95 -1.59 -4.87
#